data_8c8449e276cdb2b5beed53429456b8cd
#
_entry.id   8c8449e276cdb2b5beed53429456b8cd
#
_cell.length_a   1.000
_cell.length_b   1.000
_cell.length_c   1.000
_cell.angle_alpha   90.00
_cell.angle_beta   90.00
_cell.angle_gamma   90.00
#
_symmetry.space_group_name_H-M   'P 1'
#
loop_
_entity.id
_entity.type
_entity.pdbx_description
1 polymer ?
#
loop_
_entity_poly.entity_id
_entity_poly.type
_entity_poly.pdbx_seq_one_letter_code
_entity_poly.pdbx_strand_id
1 'polypeptide(L)'
;GYRAKWDAASEEFRHTPRSFDFGPDDRPLLAELQGLALQCWQLFGLRGYARVDFRVDAQGRPWILEVNANPCLSPDAGFSAALARAGIEFSRALEWIVADGIDQPRYHRLRSGGLRQEQIQLIEKRI
;
A
#
# COMPACT_ATOMS: atom_id res chain seq x y z
N GLY A 1 15.38 -9.61 -0.50
CA GLY A 1 15.98 -10.24 0.67
C GLY A 1 16.12 -9.26 1.85
N TYR A 2 16.55 -9.75 3.00
CA TYR A 2 16.69 -8.97 4.25
C TYR A 2 17.59 -7.73 4.06
N ARG A 3 18.74 -7.88 3.41
CA ARG A 3 19.68 -6.80 3.13
C ARG A 3 19.08 -5.67 2.30
N ALA A 4 18.28 -5.99 1.28
CA ALA A 4 17.61 -4.97 0.45
C ALA A 4 16.58 -4.15 1.22
N LYS A 5 16.08 -4.66 2.36
CA LYS A 5 15.08 -3.95 3.20
C LYS A 5 15.71 -3.13 4.33
N TRP A 6 16.83 -3.60 4.91
CA TRP A 6 17.29 -3.09 6.20
C TRP A 6 18.74 -2.62 6.24
N ASP A 7 19.52 -2.88 5.19
CA ASP A 7 20.91 -2.44 5.10
C ASP A 7 21.07 -1.41 3.99
N ALA A 8 20.98 -0.12 4.37
CA ALA A 8 21.12 1.01 3.44
C ALA A 8 22.51 1.09 2.76
N ALA A 9 23.52 0.39 3.29
CA ALA A 9 24.84 0.32 2.72
C ALA A 9 24.97 -0.82 1.70
N SER A 10 23.99 -1.73 1.64
CA SER A 10 24.05 -2.87 0.72
C SER A 10 23.83 -2.45 -0.73
N GLU A 11 24.49 -3.17 -1.66
CA GLU A 11 24.28 -2.97 -3.09
C GLU A 11 22.84 -3.25 -3.48
N GLU A 12 22.20 -4.24 -2.86
CA GLU A 12 20.80 -4.58 -3.13
C GLU A 12 19.84 -3.45 -2.75
N PHE A 13 20.11 -2.71 -1.67
CA PHE A 13 19.31 -1.53 -1.29
C PHE A 13 19.47 -0.40 -2.31
N ARG A 14 20.71 -0.16 -2.78
CA ARG A 14 21.01 0.89 -3.76
C ARG A 14 20.46 0.60 -5.15
N HIS A 15 20.31 -0.68 -5.51
CA HIS A 15 19.82 -1.12 -6.81
C HIS A 15 18.31 -1.34 -6.87
N THR A 16 17.56 -0.98 -5.81
CA THR A 16 16.09 -1.00 -5.80
C THR A 16 15.53 0.40 -5.53
N PRO A 17 15.74 1.38 -6.42
CA PRO A 17 15.20 2.71 -6.22
C PRO A 17 13.67 2.69 -6.27
N ARG A 18 13.07 3.52 -5.43
CA ARG A 18 11.62 3.79 -5.49
C ARG A 18 11.36 4.78 -6.61
N SER A 19 10.31 4.55 -7.36
CA SER A 19 9.76 5.51 -8.31
C SER A 19 8.26 5.63 -8.13
N PHE A 20 7.75 6.83 -8.27
CA PHE A 20 6.32 7.15 -8.33
C PHE A 20 5.97 7.76 -9.70
N ASP A 21 6.88 7.65 -10.67
CA ASP A 21 6.71 8.19 -12.00
C ASP A 21 5.92 7.19 -12.85
N PHE A 22 4.64 7.48 -12.99
CA PHE A 22 3.72 6.74 -13.83
C PHE A 22 3.29 7.63 -14.99
N GLY A 23 3.43 7.14 -16.20
CA GLY A 23 2.99 7.82 -17.40
C GLY A 23 1.49 7.69 -17.66
N PRO A 24 0.97 8.40 -18.66
CA PRO A 24 -0.43 8.24 -19.08
C PRO A 24 -0.79 6.81 -19.47
N ASP A 25 0.15 6.07 -20.03
CA ASP A 25 -0.02 4.68 -20.47
C ASP A 25 -0.12 3.69 -19.31
N ASP A 26 0.36 4.08 -18.11
CA ASP A 26 0.27 3.25 -16.90
C ASP A 26 -1.11 3.31 -16.24
N ARG A 27 -2.01 4.22 -16.64
CA ARG A 27 -3.32 4.43 -15.99
C ARG A 27 -4.19 3.17 -15.92
N PRO A 28 -4.31 2.35 -16.98
CA PRO A 28 -5.10 1.13 -16.91
C PRO A 28 -4.52 0.13 -15.89
N LEU A 29 -3.21 -0.03 -15.88
CA LEU A 29 -2.52 -0.89 -14.91
C LEU A 29 -2.70 -0.38 -13.49
N LEU A 30 -2.57 0.91 -13.25
CA LEU A 30 -2.79 1.51 -11.93
C LEU A 30 -4.21 1.26 -11.43
N ALA A 31 -5.21 1.40 -12.29
CA ALA A 31 -6.61 1.12 -11.93
C ALA A 31 -6.82 -0.35 -11.58
N GLU A 32 -6.18 -1.28 -12.31
CA GLU A 32 -6.21 -2.70 -12.02
C GLU A 32 -5.54 -3.03 -10.68
N LEU A 33 -4.33 -2.51 -10.43
CA LEU A 33 -3.62 -2.67 -9.15
C LEU A 33 -4.44 -2.16 -7.97
N GLN A 34 -5.10 -1.01 -8.12
CA GLN A 34 -6.00 -0.45 -7.12
C GLN A 34 -7.18 -1.37 -6.85
N GLY A 35 -7.81 -1.89 -7.90
CA GLY A 35 -8.92 -2.83 -7.78
C GLY A 35 -8.52 -4.10 -7.03
N LEU A 36 -7.36 -4.68 -7.38
CA LEU A 36 -6.82 -5.86 -6.71
C LEU A 36 -6.47 -5.60 -5.24
N ALA A 37 -5.87 -4.46 -4.93
CA ALA A 37 -5.56 -4.08 -3.56
C ALA A 37 -6.82 -3.95 -2.70
N LEU A 38 -7.90 -3.35 -3.24
CA LEU A 38 -9.20 -3.28 -2.56
C LEU A 38 -9.83 -4.66 -2.35
N GLN A 39 -9.73 -5.55 -3.33
CA GLN A 39 -10.20 -6.92 -3.17
C GLN A 39 -9.44 -7.64 -2.04
N CYS A 40 -8.11 -7.48 -1.97
CA CYS A 40 -7.33 -8.00 -0.85
C CYS A 40 -7.79 -7.41 0.49
N TRP A 41 -8.01 -6.10 0.55
CA TRP A 41 -8.51 -5.42 1.75
C TRP A 41 -9.81 -6.04 2.25
N GLN A 42 -10.78 -6.23 1.35
CA GLN A 42 -12.07 -6.81 1.67
C GLN A 42 -11.97 -8.29 2.05
N LEU A 43 -11.24 -9.07 1.27
CA LEU A 43 -11.09 -10.51 1.45
C LEU A 43 -10.47 -10.87 2.80
N PHE A 44 -9.44 -10.13 3.19
CA PHE A 44 -8.72 -10.35 4.46
C PHE A 44 -9.31 -9.56 5.64
N GLY A 45 -10.36 -8.78 5.44
CA GLY A 45 -10.94 -7.95 6.48
C GLY A 45 -9.94 -6.97 7.09
N LEU A 46 -9.07 -6.38 6.24
CA LEU A 46 -8.00 -5.48 6.69
C LEU A 46 -8.57 -4.18 7.25
N ARG A 47 -7.79 -3.54 8.13
CA ARG A 47 -8.21 -2.32 8.83
C ARG A 47 -7.03 -1.37 9.00
N GLY A 48 -7.36 -0.10 9.26
CA GLY A 48 -6.39 0.95 9.49
C GLY A 48 -5.55 1.24 8.26
N TYR A 49 -4.59 0.37 7.94
CA TYR A 49 -3.72 0.50 6.80
C TYR A 49 -3.10 -0.84 6.42
N ALA A 50 -2.68 -0.96 5.17
CA ALA A 50 -2.00 -2.15 4.68
C ALA A 50 -1.14 -1.80 3.45
N ARG A 51 -0.28 -2.74 3.05
CA ARG A 51 0.47 -2.69 1.80
C ARG A 51 0.23 -3.98 1.02
N VAL A 52 -0.05 -3.84 -0.27
CA VAL A 52 -0.10 -4.97 -1.19
C VAL A 52 1.04 -4.82 -2.18
N ASP A 53 1.92 -5.82 -2.22
CA ASP A 53 3.07 -5.85 -3.11
C ASP A 53 2.72 -6.65 -4.37
N PHE A 54 3.02 -6.07 -5.53
CA PHE A 54 2.75 -6.67 -6.82
C PHE A 54 4.02 -6.88 -7.63
N ARG A 55 3.96 -7.84 -8.53
CA ARG A 55 4.87 -7.97 -9.67
C ARG A 55 4.07 -7.87 -10.95
N VAL A 56 4.55 -7.08 -11.89
CA VAL A 56 3.94 -7.00 -13.22
C VAL A 56 4.83 -7.75 -14.20
N ASP A 57 4.26 -8.70 -14.95
CA ASP A 57 5.01 -9.47 -15.94
C ASP A 57 5.21 -8.69 -17.25
N ALA A 58 5.96 -9.29 -18.19
CA ALA A 58 6.25 -8.68 -19.47
C ALA A 58 5.01 -8.47 -20.36
N GLN A 59 3.88 -9.11 -20.04
CA GLN A 59 2.60 -8.93 -20.71
C GLN A 59 1.72 -7.89 -20.02
N GLY A 60 2.24 -7.20 -18.99
CA GLY A 60 1.52 -6.18 -18.23
C GLY A 60 0.56 -6.75 -17.18
N ARG A 61 0.58 -8.06 -16.90
CA ARG A 61 -0.33 -8.68 -15.94
C ARG A 61 0.21 -8.57 -14.53
N PRO A 62 -0.59 -8.05 -13.56
CA PRO A 62 -0.17 -7.96 -12.17
C PRO A 62 -0.34 -9.30 -11.43
N TRP A 63 0.63 -9.60 -10.58
CA TRP A 63 0.65 -10.73 -9.66
C TRP A 63 0.82 -10.23 -8.24
N ILE A 64 -0.05 -10.63 -7.33
CA ILE A 64 0.05 -10.30 -5.92
C ILE A 64 1.16 -11.14 -5.30
N LEU A 65 2.15 -10.51 -4.69
CA LEU A 65 3.25 -11.18 -4.00
C LEU A 65 3.03 -11.28 -2.49
N GLU A 66 2.55 -10.19 -1.90
CA GLU A 66 2.41 -10.09 -0.45
C GLU A 66 1.28 -9.12 -0.10
N VAL A 67 0.51 -9.46 0.93
CA VAL A 67 -0.41 -8.55 1.61
C VAL A 67 0.13 -8.34 3.02
N ASN A 68 0.61 -7.14 3.31
CA ASN A 68 1.17 -6.77 4.61
C ASN A 68 0.19 -5.90 5.39
N ALA A 69 -0.38 -6.46 6.45
CA ALA A 69 -1.37 -5.78 7.30
C ALA A 69 -0.74 -4.81 8.32
N ASN A 70 0.60 -4.77 8.42
CA ASN A 70 1.32 -3.87 9.32
C ASN A 70 2.61 -3.36 8.67
N PRO A 71 2.54 -2.59 7.59
CA PRO A 71 3.73 -2.04 6.95
C PRO A 71 4.43 -1.03 7.86
N CYS A 72 5.76 -0.90 7.69
CA CYS A 72 6.58 0.00 8.49
C CYS A 72 6.15 1.46 8.33
N LEU A 73 5.97 2.15 9.46
CA LEU A 73 5.59 3.58 9.54
C LEU A 73 6.78 4.53 9.74
N SER A 74 8.03 4.03 9.67
CA SER A 74 9.20 4.91 9.78
C SER A 74 9.19 6.02 8.72
N PRO A 75 9.77 7.18 9.00
CA PRO A 75 9.79 8.31 8.05
C PRO A 75 10.44 7.98 6.69
N ASP A 76 11.38 7.06 6.67
CA ASP A 76 12.10 6.56 5.49
C ASP A 76 11.40 5.36 4.82
N ALA A 77 10.32 4.87 5.41
CA ALA A 77 9.56 3.74 4.85
C ALA A 77 8.75 4.12 3.61
N GLY A 78 8.41 3.10 2.80
CA GLY A 78 7.60 3.26 1.60
C GLY A 78 6.23 3.86 1.86
N PHE A 79 5.59 3.53 2.98
CA PHE A 79 4.30 4.08 3.36
C PHE A 79 4.37 5.61 3.57
N SER A 80 5.37 6.08 4.32
CA SER A 80 5.57 7.52 4.55
C SER A 80 5.91 8.27 3.26
N ALA A 81 6.74 7.68 2.39
CA ALA A 81 7.06 8.26 1.09
C ALA A 81 5.80 8.36 0.18
N ALA A 82 4.94 7.34 0.22
CA ALA A 82 3.71 7.33 -0.54
C ALA A 82 2.69 8.37 -0.03
N LEU A 83 2.56 8.55 1.29
CA LEU A 83 1.75 9.63 1.88
C LEU A 83 2.24 11.01 1.42
N ALA A 84 3.54 11.26 1.51
CA ALA A 84 4.13 12.53 1.06
C ALA A 84 3.85 12.79 -0.42
N ARG A 85 3.95 11.77 -1.27
CA ARG A 85 3.61 11.86 -2.69
C ARG A 85 2.14 12.19 -2.95
N ALA A 86 1.25 11.68 -2.11
CA ALA A 86 -0.19 11.96 -2.16
C ALA A 86 -0.57 13.31 -1.52
N GLY A 87 0.38 14.05 -0.93
CA GLY A 87 0.11 15.31 -0.23
C GLY A 87 -0.62 15.12 1.10
N ILE A 88 -0.47 13.94 1.72
CA ILE A 88 -1.14 13.61 2.98
C ILE A 88 -0.15 13.75 4.12
N GLU A 89 -0.49 14.59 5.09
CA GLU A 89 0.27 14.72 6.31
C GLU A 89 0.29 13.41 7.10
N PHE A 90 1.46 13.03 7.59
CA PHE A 90 1.65 11.76 8.31
C PHE A 90 0.78 11.67 9.57
N SER A 91 0.67 12.77 10.32
CA SER A 91 -0.22 12.89 11.48
C SER A 91 -1.68 12.59 11.12
N ARG A 92 -2.13 13.10 9.98
CA ARG A 92 -3.49 12.86 9.50
C ARG A 92 -3.74 11.39 9.16
N ALA A 93 -2.78 10.74 8.53
CA ALA A 93 -2.85 9.30 8.27
C ALA A 93 -2.92 8.49 9.57
N LEU A 94 -2.14 8.85 10.58
CA LEU A 94 -2.20 8.21 11.91
C LEU A 94 -3.57 8.40 12.58
N GLU A 95 -4.17 9.57 12.51
CA GLU A 95 -5.53 9.80 13.01
C GLU A 95 -6.54 8.84 12.38
N TRP A 96 -6.49 8.65 11.07
CA TRP A 96 -7.38 7.71 10.37
C TRP A 96 -7.15 6.25 10.77
N ILE A 97 -5.87 5.84 10.90
CA ILE A 97 -5.52 4.49 11.33
C ILE A 97 -6.06 4.21 12.74
N VAL A 98 -5.89 5.17 13.66
CA VAL A 98 -6.36 5.05 15.04
C VAL A 98 -7.89 5.05 15.10
N ALA A 99 -8.54 5.95 14.38
CA ALA A 99 -10.00 6.04 14.33
C ALA A 99 -10.62 4.74 13.82
N ASP A 100 -10.08 4.16 12.74
CA ASP A 100 -10.55 2.87 12.22
C ASP A 100 -10.31 1.71 13.20
N GLY A 101 -9.27 1.80 14.04
CA GLY A 101 -8.96 0.82 15.09
C GLY A 101 -9.90 0.88 16.29
N ILE A 102 -10.38 2.08 16.66
CA ILE A 102 -11.20 2.32 17.87
C ILE A 102 -12.69 2.08 17.60
N ASP A 103 -13.17 2.41 16.40
CA ASP A 103 -14.60 2.56 16.09
C ASP A 103 -15.38 1.26 15.90
N GLN A 104 -14.82 0.08 16.34
CA GLN A 104 -15.56 -1.18 16.17
C GLN A 104 -15.49 -2.11 17.39
N PRO A 105 -16.66 -2.63 17.83
CA PRO A 105 -16.71 -3.75 18.76
C PRO A 105 -16.00 -4.97 18.13
N ARG A 106 -15.20 -5.64 18.94
CA ARG A 106 -14.59 -6.92 18.60
C ARG A 106 -15.69 -7.88 18.14
N TYR A 107 -15.56 -8.39 16.91
CA TYR A 107 -16.47 -9.38 16.32
C TYR A 107 -17.92 -8.91 16.08
N HIS A 108 -18.23 -8.39 14.89
CA HIS A 108 -19.42 -8.83 14.13
C HIS A 108 -19.53 -8.18 12.74
N ARG A 109 -19.83 -9.05 11.78
CA ARG A 109 -20.42 -8.81 10.46
C ARG A 109 -19.47 -8.57 9.28
N LEU A 110 -19.22 -9.66 8.59
CA LEU A 110 -19.30 -9.70 7.13
C LEU A 110 -20.70 -9.18 6.70
N ARG A 111 -20.83 -7.90 6.49
CA ARG A 111 -21.96 -7.29 5.79
C ARG A 111 -21.50 -6.02 5.07
N SER A 112 -21.72 -6.03 3.74
CA SER A 112 -21.91 -4.91 2.84
C SER A 112 -22.03 -3.54 3.53
N GLY A 113 -20.93 -2.83 3.70
CA GLY A 113 -20.89 -1.42 4.01
C GLY A 113 -20.07 -0.75 2.91
N GLY A 114 -20.67 0.23 2.25
CA GLY A 114 -20.00 0.97 1.17
C GLY A 114 -18.64 1.48 1.62
N LEU A 115 -17.67 1.32 0.76
CA LEU A 115 -16.32 1.87 0.92
C LEU A 115 -16.44 3.36 1.19
N ARG A 116 -15.91 3.83 2.32
CA ARG A 116 -15.68 5.27 2.49
C ARG A 116 -14.67 5.67 1.42
N GLN A 117 -14.98 6.70 0.65
CA GLN A 117 -14.14 7.24 -0.43
C GLN A 117 -12.75 7.72 0.02
N GLU A 118 -12.44 7.62 1.31
CA GLU A 118 -11.22 8.07 1.97
C GLU A 118 -10.16 6.99 2.14
N GLN A 119 -10.34 5.80 1.58
CA GLN A 119 -9.32 4.76 1.62
C GLN A 119 -8.23 5.09 0.59
N ILE A 120 -7.12 5.62 1.10
CA ILE A 120 -6.00 6.07 0.29
C ILE A 120 -5.21 4.88 -0.17
N GLN A 121 -5.16 4.71 -1.47
CA GLN A 121 -4.35 3.69 -2.11
C GLN A 121 -3.06 4.31 -2.61
N LEU A 122 -1.97 3.87 -2.01
CA LEU A 122 -0.64 4.34 -2.34
C LEU A 122 0.08 3.24 -3.12
N ILE A 123 0.40 3.51 -4.38
CA ILE A 123 1.11 2.59 -5.25
C ILE A 123 2.56 3.05 -5.38
N GLU A 124 3.48 2.17 -5.02
CA GLU A 124 4.92 2.35 -5.20
C GLU A 124 5.42 1.37 -6.26
N LYS A 125 6.12 1.88 -7.25
CA LYS A 125 6.81 1.06 -8.25
C LYS A 125 8.24 0.79 -7.78
N ARG A 126 8.61 -0.47 -7.63
CA ARG A 126 10.00 -0.89 -7.47
C ARG A 126 10.47 -1.53 -8.77
N ILE A 127 11.51 -0.94 -9.32
CA ILE A 127 12.15 -1.38 -10.57
C ILE A 127 13.25 -2.38 -10.22
#